data_bd0572a0b166638424d85f37e27b634c
#
_entry.id   bd0572a0b166638424d85f37e27b634c
#
_cell.length_a   1.000
_cell.length_b   1.000
_cell.length_c   1.000
_cell.angle_alpha   90.00
_cell.angle_beta   90.00
_cell.angle_gamma   90.00
#
_symmetry.space_group_name_H-M   'P 1'
#
loop_
_entity.id
_entity.type
_entity.pdbx_description
1 polymer ?
#
loop_
_entity_poly.entity_id
_entity_poly.type
_entity_poly.pdbx_seq_one_letter_code
_entity_poly.pdbx_strand_id
1 'polypeptide(L)'
;MIRVFQNGDHIAIAKIFTAAIHEIASADYTDEQCLAWASKEVNYAHWKSRCELKRPFVAVKNDQIAGFLELDPDGHIDCAYINPRFRRKGIMTALVKHAIAVCFSFGLRRVFVE
;
A
#
# COMPACT_ATOMS: atom_id res chain seq x y z
N MET A 1 0.93 11.84 8.81
CA MET A 1 2.10 11.22 9.46
C MET A 1 2.41 9.89 8.77
N ILE A 2 3.67 9.61 8.54
CA ILE A 2 4.11 8.33 7.95
C ILE A 2 4.95 7.58 8.98
N ARG A 3 4.66 6.30 9.14
CA ARG A 3 5.38 5.43 10.08
C ARG A 3 5.50 4.01 9.53
N VAL A 4 6.34 3.21 10.15
CA VAL A 4 6.46 1.79 9.82
C VAL A 4 5.23 1.02 10.33
N PHE A 5 4.89 -0.05 9.65
CA PHE A 5 3.85 -0.98 10.04
C PHE A 5 3.91 -1.32 11.53
N GLN A 6 2.74 -1.35 12.16
CA GLN A 6 2.55 -1.80 13.52
C GLN A 6 1.52 -2.93 13.55
N ASN A 7 1.59 -3.78 14.57
CA ASN A 7 0.68 -4.90 14.72
C ASN A 7 -0.78 -4.41 14.68
N GLY A 8 -1.59 -5.06 13.86
CA GLY A 8 -2.99 -4.68 13.64
C GLY A 8 -3.24 -3.85 12.39
N ASP A 9 -2.22 -3.17 11.83
CA ASP A 9 -2.35 -2.36 10.62
C ASP A 9 -2.73 -3.19 9.39
N HIS A 10 -2.45 -4.50 9.41
CA HIS A 10 -2.77 -5.39 8.30
C HIS A 10 -4.25 -5.39 7.94
N ILE A 11 -5.12 -5.12 8.90
CA ILE A 11 -6.58 -5.07 8.68
C ILE A 11 -6.91 -3.94 7.71
N ALA A 12 -6.44 -2.72 7.98
CA ALA A 12 -6.68 -1.58 7.11
C ALA A 12 -5.97 -1.73 5.76
N ILE A 13 -4.74 -2.24 5.77
CA ILE A 13 -3.95 -2.48 4.55
C ILE A 13 -4.67 -3.47 3.63
N ALA A 14 -5.16 -4.58 4.17
CA ALA A 14 -5.90 -5.58 3.39
C ALA A 14 -7.17 -4.98 2.76
N LYS A 15 -7.91 -4.16 3.51
CA LYS A 15 -9.10 -3.48 3.00
C LYS A 15 -8.73 -2.48 1.89
N ILE A 16 -7.67 -1.71 2.06
CA ILE A 16 -7.20 -0.74 1.06
C ILE A 16 -6.83 -1.44 -0.23
N PHE A 17 -6.04 -2.51 -0.14
CA PHE A 17 -5.65 -3.30 -1.32
C PHE A 17 -6.87 -3.83 -2.06
N THR A 18 -7.79 -4.49 -1.35
CA THR A 18 -8.99 -5.09 -1.94
C THR A 18 -9.85 -4.02 -2.61
N ALA A 19 -10.08 -2.89 -1.93
CA ALA A 19 -10.87 -1.80 -2.49
C ALA A 19 -10.21 -1.18 -3.73
N ALA A 20 -8.90 -0.98 -3.69
CA ALA A 20 -8.16 -0.40 -4.82
C ALA A 20 -8.19 -1.29 -6.05
N ILE A 21 -7.99 -2.60 -5.86
CA ILE A 21 -8.03 -3.56 -6.98
C ILE A 21 -9.42 -3.61 -7.59
N HIS A 22 -10.48 -3.69 -6.80
CA HIS A 22 -11.85 -3.72 -7.31
C HIS A 22 -12.23 -2.43 -8.02
N GLU A 23 -11.79 -1.29 -7.52
CA GLU A 23 -12.09 0.00 -8.13
C GLU A 23 -11.36 0.20 -9.45
N ILE A 24 -10.08 -0.14 -9.52
CA ILE A 24 -9.30 -0.06 -10.75
C ILE A 24 -9.85 -1.05 -11.78
N ALA A 25 -10.12 -2.28 -11.37
CA ALA A 25 -10.61 -3.32 -12.27
C ALA A 25 -12.02 -3.01 -12.77
N SER A 26 -12.91 -2.46 -11.93
CA SER A 26 -14.28 -2.15 -12.32
C SER A 26 -14.38 -1.04 -13.36
N ALA A 27 -13.37 -0.21 -13.53
CA ALA A 27 -13.33 0.82 -14.57
C ALA A 27 -13.16 0.24 -15.98
N ASP A 28 -12.47 -0.90 -16.10
CA ASP A 28 -12.06 -1.48 -17.38
C ASP A 28 -12.63 -2.89 -17.62
N TYR A 29 -13.17 -3.55 -16.60
CA TYR A 29 -13.57 -4.95 -16.65
C TYR A 29 -14.95 -5.17 -16.05
N THR A 30 -15.59 -6.28 -16.43
CA THR A 30 -16.87 -6.68 -15.84
C THR A 30 -16.68 -7.17 -14.41
N ASP A 31 -17.79 -7.24 -13.65
CA ASP A 31 -17.76 -7.78 -12.28
C ASP A 31 -17.18 -9.21 -12.24
N GLU A 32 -17.52 -10.05 -13.22
CA GLU A 32 -16.98 -11.41 -13.31
C GLU A 32 -15.47 -11.40 -13.52
N GLN A 33 -14.96 -10.51 -14.37
CA GLN A 33 -13.52 -10.38 -14.60
C GLN A 33 -12.80 -9.86 -13.36
N CYS A 34 -13.39 -8.92 -12.65
CA CYS A 34 -12.83 -8.42 -11.38
C CYS A 34 -12.74 -9.53 -10.34
N LEU A 35 -13.74 -10.37 -10.22
CA LEU A 35 -13.75 -11.50 -9.30
C LEU A 35 -12.71 -12.56 -9.64
N ALA A 36 -12.40 -12.72 -10.92
CA ALA A 36 -11.34 -13.65 -11.34
C ALA A 36 -9.96 -13.19 -10.90
N TRP A 37 -9.74 -11.88 -10.75
CA TRP A 37 -8.46 -11.31 -10.37
C TRP A 37 -8.30 -11.13 -8.87
N ALA A 38 -9.37 -10.71 -8.20
CA ALA A 38 -9.34 -10.46 -6.78
C ALA A 38 -10.69 -10.82 -6.18
N SER A 39 -10.68 -11.68 -5.19
CA SER A 39 -11.88 -12.00 -4.42
C SER A 39 -12.47 -10.74 -3.81
N LYS A 40 -13.80 -10.66 -3.70
CA LYS A 40 -14.46 -9.62 -2.92
C LYS A 40 -14.18 -9.75 -1.43
N GLU A 41 -13.81 -10.93 -1.00
CA GLU A 41 -13.45 -11.17 0.38
C GLU A 41 -12.03 -10.68 0.66
N VAL A 42 -11.87 -9.97 1.77
CA VAL A 42 -10.58 -9.48 2.21
C VAL A 42 -9.78 -10.63 2.83
N ASN A 43 -8.58 -10.86 2.34
CA ASN A 43 -7.72 -11.93 2.87
C ASN A 43 -6.81 -11.39 3.97
N TYR A 44 -7.34 -11.29 5.17
CA TYR A 44 -6.60 -10.74 6.32
C TYR A 44 -5.39 -11.59 6.72
N ALA A 45 -5.50 -12.90 6.63
CA ALA A 45 -4.40 -13.80 7.02
C ALA A 45 -3.19 -13.64 6.10
N HIS A 46 -3.43 -13.53 4.78
CA HIS A 46 -2.38 -13.28 3.81
C HIS A 46 -1.68 -11.96 4.10
N TRP A 47 -2.45 -10.89 4.33
CA TRP A 47 -1.89 -9.56 4.55
C TRP A 47 -1.18 -9.45 5.89
N LYS A 48 -1.64 -10.17 6.90
CA LYS A 48 -0.92 -10.22 8.17
C LYS A 48 0.50 -10.78 7.98
N SER A 49 0.61 -11.92 7.30
CA SER A 49 1.90 -12.55 7.01
C SER A 49 2.78 -11.66 6.14
N ARG A 50 2.20 -11.06 5.10
CA ARG A 50 2.93 -10.19 4.19
C ARG A 50 3.45 -8.93 4.89
N CYS A 51 2.63 -8.30 5.72
CA CYS A 51 3.02 -7.11 6.47
C CYS A 51 4.14 -7.40 7.48
N GLU A 52 4.08 -8.54 8.14
CA GLU A 52 5.14 -8.96 9.06
C GLU A 52 6.47 -9.15 8.34
N LEU A 53 6.43 -9.67 7.12
CA LEU A 53 7.63 -9.88 6.30
C LEU A 53 8.12 -8.57 5.67
N LYS A 54 7.24 -7.83 5.03
CA LYS A 54 7.58 -6.63 4.24
C LYS A 54 7.70 -5.36 5.06
N ARG A 55 7.02 -5.27 6.18
CA ARG A 55 7.01 -4.11 7.09
C ARG A 55 6.80 -2.79 6.35
N PRO A 56 5.64 -2.62 5.68
CA PRO A 56 5.40 -1.44 4.85
C PRO A 56 5.38 -0.14 5.66
N PHE A 57 5.58 0.98 4.99
CA PHE A 57 5.26 2.29 5.54
C PHE A 57 3.77 2.54 5.40
N VAL A 58 3.17 3.13 6.42
CA VAL A 58 1.76 3.53 6.39
C VAL A 58 1.64 5.03 6.58
N ALA A 59 0.74 5.63 5.83
CA ALA A 59 0.37 7.03 6.00
C ALA A 59 -0.89 7.10 6.84
N VAL A 60 -0.84 7.85 7.95
CA VAL A 60 -1.95 8.01 8.87
C VAL A 60 -2.50 9.43 8.73
N LYS A 61 -3.81 9.55 8.54
CA LYS A 61 -4.52 10.81 8.44
C LYS A 61 -5.86 10.68 9.15
N ASN A 62 -6.18 11.63 10.04
CA ASN A 62 -7.41 11.60 10.84
C ASN A 62 -7.59 10.27 11.60
N ASP A 63 -6.50 9.79 12.20
CA ASP A 63 -6.43 8.53 12.95
C ASP A 63 -6.77 7.27 12.13
N GLN A 64 -6.71 7.38 10.80
CA GLN A 64 -6.96 6.27 9.89
C GLN A 64 -5.76 6.04 8.99
N ILE A 65 -5.56 4.80 8.57
CA ILE A 65 -4.56 4.48 7.57
C ILE A 65 -5.10 4.91 6.21
N ALA A 66 -4.43 5.92 5.62
CA ALA A 66 -4.83 6.50 4.34
C ALA A 66 -4.17 5.81 3.16
N GLY A 67 -3.05 5.13 3.38
CA GLY A 67 -2.32 4.42 2.34
C GLY A 67 -1.13 3.69 2.89
N PHE A 68 -0.50 2.88 2.05
CA PHE A 68 0.71 2.14 2.43
C PHE A 68 1.64 1.96 1.23
N LEU A 69 2.92 1.69 1.54
CA LEU A 69 3.94 1.47 0.53
C LEU A 69 4.92 0.42 1.03
N GLU A 70 5.14 -0.62 0.23
CA GLU A 70 6.15 -1.64 0.49
C GLU A 70 7.44 -1.30 -0.24
N LEU A 71 8.52 -1.12 0.51
CA LEU A 71 9.83 -0.79 -0.02
C LEU A 71 10.78 -1.95 0.26
N ASP A 72 11.37 -2.49 -0.82
CA ASP A 72 12.39 -3.54 -0.71
C ASP A 72 13.76 -2.94 -0.39
N PRO A 73 14.68 -3.73 0.19
CA PRO A 73 16.01 -3.23 0.59
C PRO A 73 16.86 -2.65 -0.54
N ASP A 74 16.57 -2.98 -1.78
CA ASP A 74 17.31 -2.48 -2.96
C ASP A 74 16.73 -1.16 -3.51
N GLY A 75 15.67 -0.63 -2.91
CA GLY A 75 15.00 0.57 -3.38
C GLY A 75 13.78 0.31 -4.27
N HIS A 76 13.42 -0.95 -4.49
CA HIS A 76 12.26 -1.32 -5.29
C HIS A 76 10.96 -1.08 -4.49
N ILE A 77 10.03 -0.32 -5.07
CA ILE A 77 8.67 -0.19 -4.54
C ILE A 77 7.86 -1.36 -5.10
N ASP A 78 7.54 -2.32 -4.24
CA ASP A 78 6.83 -3.53 -4.64
C ASP A 78 5.33 -3.30 -4.74
N CYS A 79 4.77 -2.56 -3.80
CA CYS A 79 3.32 -2.37 -3.71
C CYS A 79 3.04 -1.04 -3.02
N ALA A 80 2.12 -0.26 -3.58
CA ALA A 80 1.70 1.00 -2.96
C ALA A 80 0.25 1.30 -3.38
N TYR A 81 -0.61 1.50 -2.38
CA TYR A 81 -2.02 1.79 -2.62
C TYR A 81 -2.52 2.83 -1.65
N ILE A 82 -3.50 3.62 -2.10
CA ILE A 82 -4.15 4.66 -1.31
C ILE A 82 -5.60 4.27 -1.06
N ASN A 83 -6.07 4.51 0.16
CA ASN A 83 -7.48 4.37 0.49
C ASN A 83 -8.28 5.32 -0.41
N PRO A 84 -9.29 4.84 -1.15
CA PRO A 84 -10.08 5.70 -2.05
C PRO A 84 -10.65 6.96 -1.40
N ARG A 85 -10.93 6.94 -0.10
CA ARG A 85 -11.42 8.10 0.65
C ARG A 85 -10.41 9.24 0.73
N PHE A 86 -9.13 8.93 0.54
CA PHE A 86 -8.03 9.88 0.72
C PHE A 86 -7.34 10.21 -0.60
N ARG A 87 -8.00 9.99 -1.73
CA ARG A 87 -7.45 10.32 -3.05
C ARG A 87 -7.22 11.82 -3.19
N ARG A 88 -6.23 12.18 -4.04
CA ARG A 88 -5.90 13.56 -4.40
C ARG A 88 -5.56 14.44 -3.20
N LYS A 89 -5.03 13.82 -2.14
CA LYS A 89 -4.60 14.54 -0.93
C LYS A 89 -3.09 14.48 -0.73
N GLY A 90 -2.33 14.09 -1.76
CA GLY A 90 -0.87 14.03 -1.70
C GLY A 90 -0.31 12.88 -0.88
N ILE A 91 -1.12 11.87 -0.54
CA ILE A 91 -0.68 10.75 0.29
C ILE A 91 0.38 9.91 -0.42
N MET A 92 0.16 9.56 -1.69
CA MET A 92 1.15 8.79 -2.45
C MET A 92 2.46 9.56 -2.59
N THR A 93 2.40 10.85 -2.87
CA THR A 93 3.59 11.71 -2.97
C THR A 93 4.35 11.70 -1.64
N ALA A 94 3.66 11.81 -0.52
CA ALA A 94 4.28 11.78 0.80
C ALA A 94 4.94 10.42 1.09
N LEU A 95 4.29 9.33 0.75
CA LEU A 95 4.85 7.97 0.92
C LEU A 95 6.10 7.78 0.05
N VAL A 96 6.07 8.19 -1.20
CA VAL A 96 7.23 8.08 -2.11
C VAL A 96 8.39 8.94 -1.62
N LYS A 97 8.13 10.16 -1.19
CA LYS A 97 9.18 11.03 -0.62
C LYS A 97 9.81 10.43 0.62
N HIS A 98 9.00 9.82 1.48
CA HIS A 98 9.51 9.12 2.66
C HIS A 98 10.39 7.94 2.27
N ALA A 99 9.97 7.14 1.30
CA ALA A 99 10.74 6.01 0.79
C ALA A 99 12.10 6.48 0.23
N ILE A 100 12.12 7.56 -0.54
CA ILE A 100 13.35 8.16 -1.08
C ILE A 100 14.28 8.57 0.05
N ALA A 101 13.77 9.25 1.06
CA ALA A 101 14.57 9.69 2.21
C ALA A 101 15.18 8.49 2.97
N VAL A 102 14.40 7.43 3.17
CA VAL A 102 14.88 6.20 3.82
C VAL A 102 15.98 5.56 2.97
N CYS A 103 15.80 5.43 1.66
CA CYS A 103 16.80 4.85 0.77
C CYS A 103 18.11 5.63 0.82
N PHE A 104 18.05 6.96 0.79
CA PHE A 104 19.25 7.79 0.86
C PHE A 104 19.95 7.66 2.20
N SER A 105 19.21 7.49 3.30
CA SER A 105 19.79 7.29 4.62
C SER A 105 20.59 5.98 4.73
N PHE A 106 20.26 4.98 3.88
CA PHE A 106 20.99 3.71 3.78
C PHE A 106 22.00 3.69 2.63
N GLY A 107 22.29 4.83 1.99
CA GLY A 107 23.27 4.92 0.92
C GLY A 107 22.75 4.51 -0.46
N LEU A 108 21.48 4.20 -0.60
CA LEU A 108 20.87 3.93 -1.90
C LEU A 108 20.61 5.25 -2.62
N ARG A 109 20.79 5.24 -3.96
CA ARG A 109 20.69 6.46 -4.77
C ARG A 109 19.44 6.54 -5.63
N ARG A 110 18.60 5.51 -5.58
CA ARG A 110 17.37 5.51 -6.37
C ARG A 110 16.27 4.68 -5.70
N VAL A 111 15.05 5.07 -6.00
CA VAL A 111 13.83 4.31 -5.74
C VAL A 111 13.20 4.02 -7.10
N PHE A 112 12.70 2.81 -7.32
CA PHE A 112 12.15 2.44 -8.61
C PHE A 112 10.93 1.54 -8.46
N VAL A 113 10.09 1.56 -9.48
CA VAL A 113 8.90 0.72 -9.61
C VAL A 113 9.05 -0.10 -10.89
N GLU A 114 8.74 -1.37 -10.83
CA GLU A 114 8.68 -2.22 -12.03
C GLU A 114 7.27 -2.27 -12.61
#